data_159979a55688c081462066e2bb6e096a
#
_entry.id   159979a55688c081462066e2bb6e096a
#
_cell.length_a   1.000
_cell.length_b   1.000
_cell.length_c   1.000
_cell.angle_alpha   90.00
_cell.angle_beta   90.00
_cell.angle_gamma   90.00
#
_symmetry.space_group_name_H-M   'P 1'
#
loop_
_entity.id
_entity.type
_entity.pdbx_description
1 polymer ?
#
loop_
_entity_poly.entity_id
_entity_poly.type
_entity_poly.pdbx_seq_one_letter_code
_entity_poly.pdbx_strand_id
1 'polypeptide(L)'
;LAEHIGSEEARFVHQGMTSSDVLDTCLSIQLVRASDLLIKDIEQLLAALKRRALEHKMTVRIGRSHGIHAEPTTMGLTFARFYAEMDRNLKRMCVAKDEISTGALSGAVGTFANLDPAVEKYVCEKLGLTPEPISTQIIPRDRHAAFFATLGIIASSIENIATEIRHMQRTEVLEAEEFFSEGQKGSSAMPHKRNPVLTENLTGLARLIRMSVVPALENVTLWHERDISCLLYTSPSPRDK
;
A
#
# COMPACT_ATOMS: atom_id res chain seq x y z
N LEU A 1 18.87 -18.93 19.41
CA LEU A 1 17.66 -19.76 19.13
C LEU A 1 17.63 -21.02 20.01
N ALA A 2 18.72 -21.80 20.07
CA ALA A 2 18.79 -23.02 20.88
C ALA A 2 18.41 -22.80 22.35
N GLU A 3 18.77 -21.65 22.94
CA GLU A 3 18.41 -21.27 24.31
C GLU A 3 16.87 -21.13 24.53
N HIS A 4 16.11 -20.86 23.45
CA HIS A 4 14.68 -20.64 23.52
C HIS A 4 13.82 -21.83 23.09
N ILE A 5 14.34 -22.70 22.20
CA ILE A 5 13.57 -23.81 21.60
C ILE A 5 14.08 -25.19 21.99
N GLY A 6 15.19 -25.27 22.73
CA GLY A 6 15.84 -26.53 23.09
C GLY A 6 16.91 -26.96 22.08
N SER A 7 17.85 -27.79 22.53
CA SER A 7 19.00 -28.18 21.73
C SER A 7 18.67 -29.23 20.66
N GLU A 8 17.65 -30.09 20.91
CA GLU A 8 17.20 -31.09 19.96
C GLU A 8 16.47 -30.50 18.78
N GLU A 9 15.56 -29.58 19.02
CA GLU A 9 14.77 -28.88 18.01
C GLU A 9 15.61 -27.87 17.23
N ALA A 10 16.60 -27.25 17.87
CA ALA A 10 17.49 -26.25 17.26
C ALA A 10 18.27 -26.80 16.06
N ARG A 11 18.54 -28.09 15.99
CA ARG A 11 19.22 -28.73 14.86
C ARG A 11 18.45 -28.67 13.55
N PHE A 12 17.12 -28.52 13.61
CA PHE A 12 16.26 -28.44 12.43
C PHE A 12 16.07 -27.00 11.94
N VAL A 13 16.48 -26.01 12.73
CA VAL A 13 16.35 -24.59 12.35
C VAL A 13 17.19 -24.34 11.10
N HIS A 14 16.56 -23.80 10.06
CA HIS A 14 17.17 -23.50 8.78
C HIS A 14 17.67 -24.74 7.98
N GLN A 15 17.28 -25.96 8.38
CA GLN A 15 17.70 -27.17 7.67
C GLN A 15 17.16 -27.20 6.24
N GLY A 16 18.02 -27.31 5.25
CA GLY A 16 17.66 -27.36 3.82
C GLY A 16 17.20 -26.03 3.22
N MET A 17 17.05 -24.99 4.01
CA MET A 17 16.53 -23.69 3.61
C MET A 17 17.66 -22.77 3.11
N THR A 18 17.26 -21.77 2.33
CA THR A 18 18.09 -20.59 2.01
C THR A 18 17.58 -19.36 2.76
N SER A 19 18.38 -18.29 2.80
CA SER A 19 18.00 -17.03 3.45
C SER A 19 16.69 -16.44 2.91
N SER A 20 16.49 -16.55 1.60
CA SER A 20 15.28 -16.00 0.96
C SER A 20 14.01 -16.78 1.27
N ASP A 21 14.09 -18.08 1.60
CA ASP A 21 12.94 -18.85 2.10
C ASP A 21 12.34 -18.17 3.36
N VAL A 22 13.21 -17.65 4.22
CA VAL A 22 12.79 -16.93 5.42
C VAL A 22 12.39 -15.48 5.08
N LEU A 23 13.26 -14.75 4.36
CA LEU A 23 13.08 -13.31 4.13
C LEU A 23 11.86 -13.02 3.27
N ASP A 24 11.69 -13.72 2.16
CA ASP A 24 10.59 -13.48 1.22
C ASP A 24 9.25 -13.91 1.82
N THR A 25 9.20 -15.09 2.46
CA THR A 25 8.00 -15.55 3.15
C THR A 25 7.61 -14.61 4.30
N CYS A 26 8.59 -14.11 5.06
CA CYS A 26 8.34 -13.12 6.12
C CYS A 26 7.82 -11.80 5.53
N LEU A 27 8.40 -11.31 4.43
CA LEU A 27 7.91 -10.10 3.75
C LEU A 27 6.48 -10.28 3.26
N SER A 28 6.14 -11.43 2.67
CA SER A 28 4.77 -11.73 2.26
C SER A 28 3.78 -11.64 3.43
N ILE A 29 4.11 -12.22 4.60
CA ILE A 29 3.28 -12.10 5.80
C ILE A 29 3.10 -10.63 6.22
N GLN A 30 4.18 -9.85 6.19
CA GLN A 30 4.12 -8.43 6.55
C GLN A 30 3.23 -7.65 5.59
N LEU A 31 3.35 -7.89 4.28
CA LEU A 31 2.53 -7.24 3.26
C LEU A 31 1.06 -7.65 3.35
N VAL A 32 0.77 -8.92 3.64
CA VAL A 32 -0.61 -9.39 3.90
C VAL A 32 -1.22 -8.67 5.09
N ARG A 33 -0.50 -8.60 6.21
CA ARG A 33 -0.97 -7.87 7.42
C ARG A 33 -1.14 -6.37 7.17
N ALA A 34 -0.23 -5.76 6.43
CA ALA A 34 -0.37 -4.36 6.01
C ALA A 34 -1.59 -4.16 5.12
N SER A 35 -1.87 -5.10 4.22
CA SER A 35 -3.06 -5.08 3.35
C SER A 35 -4.35 -5.09 4.16
N ASP A 36 -4.43 -5.87 5.24
CA ASP A 36 -5.61 -5.92 6.11
C ASP A 36 -5.91 -4.56 6.74
N LEU A 37 -4.87 -3.83 7.16
CA LEU A 37 -5.01 -2.47 7.67
C LEU A 37 -5.48 -1.51 6.58
N LEU A 38 -4.84 -1.55 5.40
CA LEU A 38 -5.18 -0.68 4.27
C LEU A 38 -6.60 -0.94 3.76
N ILE A 39 -7.03 -2.19 3.66
CA ILE A 39 -8.40 -2.56 3.27
C ILE A 39 -9.41 -1.94 4.23
N LYS A 40 -9.20 -2.10 5.54
CA LYS A 40 -10.05 -1.50 6.57
C LYS A 40 -10.10 0.03 6.46
N ASP A 41 -8.98 0.68 6.20
CA ASP A 41 -8.93 2.14 6.06
C ASP A 41 -9.65 2.61 4.79
N ILE A 42 -9.52 1.88 3.67
CA ILE A 42 -10.26 2.16 2.43
C ILE A 42 -11.76 1.98 2.65
N GLU A 43 -12.20 0.96 3.38
CA GLU A 43 -13.60 0.74 3.73
C GLU A 43 -14.17 1.90 4.58
N GLN A 44 -13.38 2.42 5.53
CA GLN A 44 -13.78 3.60 6.33
C GLN A 44 -13.90 4.85 5.45
N LEU A 45 -12.94 5.05 4.53
CA LEU A 45 -12.99 6.16 3.57
C LEU A 45 -14.23 6.04 2.67
N LEU A 46 -14.53 4.84 2.15
CA LEU A 46 -15.74 4.58 1.37
C LEU A 46 -17.02 4.92 2.15
N ALA A 47 -17.09 4.52 3.40
CA ALA A 47 -18.24 4.85 4.26
C ALA A 47 -18.40 6.37 4.43
N ALA A 48 -17.29 7.09 4.63
CA ALA A 48 -17.28 8.55 4.75
C ALA A 48 -17.71 9.23 3.44
N LEU A 49 -17.15 8.80 2.30
CA LEU A 49 -17.50 9.34 0.97
C LEU A 49 -18.98 9.09 0.63
N LYS A 50 -19.48 7.89 0.91
CA LYS A 50 -20.91 7.55 0.72
C LYS A 50 -21.82 8.44 1.55
N ARG A 51 -21.49 8.61 2.83
CA ARG A 51 -22.26 9.51 3.72
C ARG A 51 -22.28 10.93 3.16
N ARG A 52 -21.14 11.50 2.80
CA ARG A 52 -21.05 12.85 2.24
C ARG A 52 -21.76 12.98 0.89
N ALA A 53 -21.69 11.98 0.04
CA ALA A 53 -22.39 11.97 -1.23
C ALA A 53 -23.92 12.06 -1.04
N LEU A 54 -24.47 11.30 -0.09
CA LEU A 54 -25.90 11.30 0.19
C LEU A 54 -26.34 12.58 0.92
N GLU A 55 -25.57 13.06 1.88
CA GLU A 55 -25.81 14.30 2.62
C GLU A 55 -25.92 15.52 1.69
N HIS A 56 -25.00 15.59 0.73
CA HIS A 56 -24.88 16.73 -0.19
C HIS A 56 -25.44 16.46 -1.59
N LYS A 57 -26.30 15.46 -1.77
CA LYS A 57 -26.84 15.09 -3.08
C LYS A 57 -27.56 16.24 -3.80
N MET A 58 -28.16 17.18 -3.04
CA MET A 58 -28.87 18.34 -3.55
C MET A 58 -28.14 19.68 -3.31
N THR A 59 -26.96 19.65 -2.71
CA THR A 59 -26.13 20.85 -2.49
C THR A 59 -25.53 21.30 -3.82
N VAL A 60 -26.08 22.35 -4.41
CA VAL A 60 -25.67 22.86 -5.71
C VAL A 60 -24.27 23.49 -5.62
N ARG A 61 -23.43 23.18 -6.59
CA ARG A 61 -22.15 23.85 -6.84
C ARG A 61 -21.94 24.07 -8.34
N ILE A 62 -20.99 24.91 -8.69
CA ILE A 62 -20.58 25.07 -10.09
C ILE A 62 -19.57 23.98 -10.47
N GLY A 63 -19.79 23.27 -11.58
CA GLY A 63 -18.80 22.45 -12.21
C GLY A 63 -17.73 23.32 -12.88
N ARG A 64 -16.47 22.87 -12.83
CA ARG A 64 -15.35 23.57 -13.45
C ARG A 64 -14.56 22.62 -14.36
N SER A 65 -14.21 23.12 -15.54
CA SER A 65 -13.20 22.50 -16.40
C SER A 65 -12.13 23.56 -16.73
N HIS A 66 -10.86 23.17 -16.76
CA HIS A 66 -9.73 24.09 -16.94
C HIS A 66 -9.69 25.26 -15.92
N GLY A 67 -10.33 25.11 -14.75
CA GLY A 67 -10.47 26.17 -13.75
C GLY A 67 -11.59 27.17 -14.05
N ILE A 68 -12.33 27.01 -15.14
CA ILE A 68 -13.40 27.91 -15.59
C ILE A 68 -14.76 27.33 -15.24
N HIS A 69 -15.73 28.17 -14.91
CA HIS A 69 -17.10 27.77 -14.67
C HIS A 69 -17.71 27.10 -15.91
N ALA A 70 -18.26 25.92 -15.69
CA ALA A 70 -18.99 25.16 -16.69
C ALA A 70 -20.48 25.09 -16.29
N GLU A 71 -21.03 23.90 -16.12
CA GLU A 71 -22.43 23.68 -15.81
C GLU A 71 -22.65 23.49 -14.29
N PRO A 72 -23.85 23.81 -13.77
CA PRO A 72 -24.20 23.44 -12.40
C PRO A 72 -24.12 21.94 -12.16
N THR A 73 -23.65 21.56 -10.98
CA THR A 73 -23.59 20.17 -10.49
C THR A 73 -23.93 20.13 -9.01
N THR A 74 -23.70 19.03 -8.34
CA THR A 74 -23.87 18.93 -6.90
C THR A 74 -22.60 18.48 -6.20
N MET A 75 -22.44 18.91 -4.96
CA MET A 75 -21.35 18.46 -4.09
C MET A 75 -21.41 16.94 -3.88
N GLY A 76 -22.64 16.39 -3.76
CA GLY A 76 -22.84 14.95 -3.63
C GLY A 76 -22.28 14.16 -4.81
N LEU A 77 -22.41 14.65 -6.03
CA LEU A 77 -21.85 13.99 -7.24
C LEU A 77 -20.32 13.98 -7.20
N THR A 78 -19.68 15.03 -6.67
CA THR A 78 -18.24 15.08 -6.47
C THR A 78 -17.77 13.96 -5.54
N PHE A 79 -18.44 13.76 -4.39
CA PHE A 79 -18.11 12.67 -3.46
C PHE A 79 -18.47 11.28 -4.03
N ALA A 80 -19.56 11.16 -4.78
CA ALA A 80 -19.94 9.91 -5.44
C ALA A 80 -18.89 9.45 -6.47
N ARG A 81 -18.28 10.38 -7.21
CA ARG A 81 -17.17 10.10 -8.11
C ARG A 81 -15.97 9.49 -7.35
N PHE A 82 -15.57 10.10 -6.25
CA PHE A 82 -14.48 9.59 -5.41
C PHE A 82 -14.82 8.24 -4.77
N TYR A 83 -16.07 8.05 -4.35
CA TYR A 83 -16.56 6.77 -3.86
C TYR A 83 -16.35 5.66 -4.93
N ALA A 84 -16.81 5.90 -6.15
CA ALA A 84 -16.68 4.93 -7.23
C ALA A 84 -15.21 4.62 -7.58
N GLU A 85 -14.31 5.60 -7.48
CA GLU A 85 -12.88 5.42 -7.68
C GLU A 85 -12.26 4.59 -6.56
N MET A 86 -12.58 4.88 -5.31
CA MET A 86 -12.07 4.13 -4.15
C MET A 86 -12.65 2.72 -4.05
N ASP A 87 -13.89 2.46 -4.50
CA ASP A 87 -14.46 1.11 -4.61
C ASP A 87 -13.64 0.24 -5.59
N ARG A 88 -13.22 0.81 -6.72
CA ARG A 88 -12.28 0.11 -7.62
C ARG A 88 -10.92 -0.13 -6.97
N ASN A 89 -10.44 0.80 -6.15
CA ASN A 89 -9.18 0.65 -5.43
C ASN A 89 -9.26 -0.40 -4.31
N LEU A 90 -10.38 -0.53 -3.62
CA LEU A 90 -10.63 -1.63 -2.68
C LEU A 90 -10.47 -2.99 -3.38
N LYS A 91 -11.09 -3.16 -4.54
CA LYS A 91 -10.99 -4.39 -5.33
C LYS A 91 -9.54 -4.68 -5.76
N ARG A 92 -8.80 -3.65 -6.21
CA ARG A 92 -7.37 -3.79 -6.54
C ARG A 92 -6.55 -4.22 -5.34
N MET A 93 -6.81 -3.64 -4.15
CA MET A 93 -6.09 -3.99 -2.93
C MET A 93 -6.35 -5.42 -2.49
N CYS A 94 -7.59 -5.90 -2.60
CA CYS A 94 -7.92 -7.30 -2.33
C CYS A 94 -7.16 -8.25 -3.28
N VAL A 95 -7.17 -7.97 -4.59
CA VAL A 95 -6.43 -8.78 -5.58
C VAL A 95 -4.92 -8.75 -5.29
N ALA A 96 -4.36 -7.57 -5.01
CA ALA A 96 -2.93 -7.45 -4.68
C ALA A 96 -2.55 -8.20 -3.39
N LYS A 97 -3.45 -8.20 -2.38
CA LYS A 97 -3.29 -9.01 -1.17
C LYS A 97 -3.26 -10.50 -1.49
N ASP A 98 -4.21 -10.98 -2.29
CA ASP A 98 -4.28 -12.40 -2.66
C ASP A 98 -3.01 -12.82 -3.43
N GLU A 99 -2.54 -11.99 -4.36
CA GLU A 99 -1.36 -12.26 -5.17
C GLU A 99 -0.06 -12.27 -4.35
N ILE A 100 0.07 -11.39 -3.35
CA ILE A 100 1.25 -11.36 -2.47
C ILE A 100 1.20 -12.40 -1.35
N SER A 101 0.05 -13.06 -1.12
CA SER A 101 -0.13 -14.09 -0.10
C SER A 101 0.55 -15.41 -0.48
N THR A 102 1.84 -15.34 -0.77
CA THR A 102 2.65 -16.44 -1.29
C THR A 102 3.87 -16.68 -0.43
N GLY A 103 4.21 -17.93 -0.18
CA GLY A 103 5.41 -18.34 0.55
C GLY A 103 6.24 -19.32 -0.27
N ALA A 104 7.54 -19.38 -0.02
CA ALA A 104 8.43 -20.34 -0.64
C ALA A 104 9.43 -20.87 0.38
N LEU A 105 9.54 -22.20 0.46
CA LEU A 105 10.56 -22.93 1.21
C LEU A 105 11.09 -24.03 0.30
N SER A 106 11.88 -23.65 -0.70
CA SER A 106 12.30 -24.54 -1.80
C SER A 106 13.81 -24.69 -1.95
N GLY A 107 14.58 -24.06 -1.04
CA GLY A 107 16.04 -24.16 -1.00
C GLY A 107 16.74 -23.20 -1.95
N ALA A 108 18.04 -23.42 -2.13
CA ALA A 108 18.97 -22.46 -2.72
C ALA A 108 18.63 -22.02 -4.17
N VAL A 109 17.93 -22.86 -4.93
CA VAL A 109 17.56 -22.59 -6.34
C VAL A 109 16.15 -23.05 -6.69
N GLY A 110 15.29 -23.28 -5.69
CA GLY A 110 13.90 -23.65 -5.91
C GLY A 110 13.65 -25.12 -6.27
N THR A 111 14.64 -25.98 -6.10
CA THR A 111 14.56 -27.39 -6.56
C THR A 111 14.24 -28.40 -5.45
N PHE A 112 14.06 -27.96 -4.21
CA PHE A 112 13.81 -28.83 -3.05
C PHE A 112 14.91 -29.88 -2.81
N ALA A 113 16.15 -29.59 -3.20
CA ALA A 113 17.24 -30.56 -3.14
C ALA A 113 17.49 -31.13 -1.74
N ASN A 114 17.25 -30.34 -0.69
CA ASN A 114 17.48 -30.71 0.71
C ASN A 114 16.25 -30.48 1.61
N LEU A 115 15.08 -30.31 1.04
CA LEU A 115 13.84 -30.03 1.75
C LEU A 115 12.67 -30.76 1.08
N ASP A 116 11.83 -31.41 1.88
CA ASP A 116 10.62 -32.06 1.36
C ASP A 116 9.57 -30.98 1.02
N PRO A 117 8.96 -30.97 -0.18
CA PRO A 117 7.87 -30.07 -0.54
C PRO A 117 6.69 -30.07 0.45
N ALA A 118 6.48 -31.16 1.18
CA ALA A 118 5.47 -31.24 2.23
C ALA A 118 5.72 -30.22 3.36
N VAL A 119 6.97 -29.85 3.62
CA VAL A 119 7.34 -28.84 4.63
C VAL A 119 6.88 -27.46 4.18
N GLU A 120 7.12 -27.08 2.91
CA GLU A 120 6.65 -25.82 2.36
C GLU A 120 5.12 -25.72 2.46
N LYS A 121 4.43 -26.76 2.00
CA LYS A 121 2.96 -26.80 2.07
C LYS A 121 2.45 -26.62 3.50
N TYR A 122 3.02 -27.36 4.46
CA TYR A 122 2.65 -27.26 5.87
C TYR A 122 2.89 -25.85 6.45
N VAL A 123 4.06 -25.28 6.17
CA VAL A 123 4.41 -23.95 6.69
C VAL A 123 3.51 -22.86 6.07
N CYS A 124 3.30 -22.90 4.76
CA CYS A 124 2.41 -21.96 4.09
C CYS A 124 0.98 -22.05 4.62
N GLU A 125 0.45 -23.27 4.82
CA GLU A 125 -0.87 -23.47 5.42
C GLU A 125 -0.96 -22.86 6.83
N LYS A 126 0.05 -23.07 7.68
CA LYS A 126 0.11 -22.49 9.03
C LYS A 126 0.21 -20.97 9.04
N LEU A 127 0.82 -20.39 8.04
CA LEU A 127 1.00 -18.94 7.91
C LEU A 127 -0.13 -18.24 7.12
N GLY A 128 -1.09 -19.01 6.58
CA GLY A 128 -2.16 -18.47 5.74
C GLY A 128 -1.67 -18.00 4.37
N LEU A 129 -0.60 -18.61 3.86
CA LEU A 129 -0.02 -18.34 2.55
C LEU A 129 -0.29 -19.50 1.59
N THR A 130 -0.17 -19.23 0.29
CA THR A 130 -0.15 -20.23 -0.77
C THR A 130 1.30 -20.54 -1.15
N PRO A 131 1.72 -21.79 -1.31
CA PRO A 131 3.04 -22.11 -1.84
C PRO A 131 3.24 -21.48 -3.22
N GLU A 132 4.42 -20.90 -3.46
CA GLU A 132 4.80 -20.43 -4.78
C GLU A 132 4.91 -21.64 -5.74
N PRO A 133 4.17 -21.66 -6.85
CA PRO A 133 4.18 -22.81 -7.76
C PRO A 133 5.57 -23.11 -8.32
N ILE A 134 6.33 -22.10 -8.68
CA ILE A 134 7.72 -22.23 -9.17
C ILE A 134 8.50 -21.01 -8.69
N SER A 135 9.40 -21.23 -7.75
CA SER A 135 10.37 -20.24 -7.29
C SER A 135 11.77 -20.54 -7.87
N THR A 136 12.65 -19.58 -7.72
CA THR A 136 14.10 -19.78 -7.83
C THR A 136 14.70 -19.79 -6.42
N GLN A 137 15.73 -19.02 -6.13
CA GLN A 137 16.13 -18.74 -4.75
C GLN A 137 15.13 -17.79 -4.06
N ILE A 138 14.32 -17.08 -4.83
CA ILE A 138 13.39 -16.04 -4.38
C ILE A 138 11.99 -16.28 -4.93
N ILE A 139 11.00 -15.66 -4.29
CA ILE A 139 9.66 -15.50 -4.86
C ILE A 139 9.75 -14.51 -6.04
N PRO A 140 9.10 -14.77 -7.19
CA PRO A 140 9.09 -13.86 -8.33
C PRO A 140 8.68 -12.43 -7.96
N ARG A 141 9.43 -11.43 -8.45
CA ARG A 141 9.27 -10.03 -8.04
C ARG A 141 8.15 -9.29 -8.74
N ASP A 142 7.55 -9.85 -9.77
CA ASP A 142 6.34 -9.34 -10.41
C ASP A 142 5.18 -9.22 -9.42
N ARG A 143 5.02 -10.15 -8.47
CA ARG A 143 4.04 -10.07 -7.38
C ARG A 143 4.22 -8.82 -6.52
N HIS A 144 5.46 -8.52 -6.17
CA HIS A 144 5.80 -7.31 -5.42
C HIS A 144 5.57 -6.05 -6.27
N ALA A 145 5.94 -6.08 -7.55
CA ALA A 145 5.72 -4.98 -8.48
C ALA A 145 4.22 -4.66 -8.63
N ALA A 146 3.37 -5.68 -8.79
CA ALA A 146 1.91 -5.53 -8.84
C ALA A 146 1.36 -4.92 -7.53
N PHE A 147 1.87 -5.38 -6.38
CA PHE A 147 1.49 -4.83 -5.08
C PHE A 147 1.82 -3.34 -4.95
N PHE A 148 3.07 -2.95 -5.22
CA PHE A 148 3.50 -1.55 -5.12
C PHE A 148 2.85 -0.67 -6.18
N ALA A 149 2.59 -1.18 -7.40
CA ALA A 149 1.83 -0.46 -8.41
C ALA A 149 0.40 -0.17 -7.94
N THR A 150 -0.24 -1.14 -7.27
CA THR A 150 -1.56 -0.95 -6.64
C THR A 150 -1.51 0.15 -5.57
N LEU A 151 -0.53 0.16 -4.69
CA LEU A 151 -0.34 1.24 -3.71
C LEU A 151 -0.15 2.61 -4.39
N GLY A 152 0.60 2.66 -5.48
CA GLY A 152 0.80 3.88 -6.27
C GLY A 152 -0.51 4.43 -6.85
N ILE A 153 -1.39 3.56 -7.35
CA ILE A 153 -2.72 3.94 -7.86
C ILE A 153 -3.59 4.47 -6.72
N ILE A 154 -3.65 3.77 -5.59
CA ILE A 154 -4.43 4.18 -4.41
C ILE A 154 -3.95 5.55 -3.90
N ALA A 155 -2.64 5.73 -3.77
CA ALA A 155 -2.05 7.00 -3.34
C ALA A 155 -2.39 8.15 -4.30
N SER A 156 -2.41 7.90 -5.61
CA SER A 156 -2.80 8.90 -6.62
C SER A 156 -4.27 9.27 -6.52
N SER A 157 -5.15 8.32 -6.21
CA SER A 157 -6.57 8.59 -5.96
C SER A 157 -6.78 9.42 -4.69
N ILE A 158 -6.04 9.13 -3.62
CA ILE A 158 -6.08 9.92 -2.37
C ILE A 158 -5.57 11.34 -2.63
N GLU A 159 -4.49 11.50 -3.40
CA GLU A 159 -3.99 12.82 -3.79
C GLU A 159 -5.01 13.60 -4.63
N ASN A 160 -5.75 12.93 -5.53
CA ASN A 160 -6.83 13.55 -6.30
C ASN A 160 -7.93 14.10 -5.37
N ILE A 161 -8.37 13.32 -4.39
CA ILE A 161 -9.33 13.76 -3.37
C ILE A 161 -8.79 14.97 -2.60
N ALA A 162 -7.56 14.87 -2.11
CA ALA A 162 -6.90 15.92 -1.34
C ALA A 162 -6.76 17.22 -2.16
N THR A 163 -6.40 17.12 -3.42
CA THR A 163 -6.25 18.26 -4.34
C THR A 163 -7.60 18.93 -4.58
N GLU A 164 -8.66 18.19 -4.81
CA GLU A 164 -10.02 18.77 -4.98
C GLU A 164 -10.47 19.51 -3.72
N ILE A 165 -10.26 18.93 -2.52
CA ILE A 165 -10.59 19.61 -1.25
C ILE A 165 -9.81 20.91 -1.11
N ARG A 166 -8.50 20.91 -1.42
CA ARG A 166 -7.67 22.13 -1.40
C ARG A 166 -8.18 23.19 -2.37
N HIS A 167 -8.61 22.78 -3.57
CA HIS A 167 -9.23 23.70 -4.54
C HIS A 167 -10.54 24.29 -4.00
N MET A 168 -11.35 23.49 -3.33
CA MET A 168 -12.61 23.97 -2.73
C MET A 168 -12.37 24.91 -1.54
N GLN A 169 -11.25 24.78 -0.82
CA GLN A 169 -10.93 25.61 0.36
C GLN A 169 -10.25 26.94 0.00
N ARG A 170 -9.91 27.19 -1.27
CA ARG A 170 -9.32 28.49 -1.66
C ARG A 170 -10.22 29.65 -1.28
N THR A 171 -9.61 30.77 -0.89
CA THR A 171 -10.30 31.99 -0.44
C THR A 171 -11.38 32.47 -1.42
N GLU A 172 -11.11 32.33 -2.73
CA GLU A 172 -12.03 32.76 -3.79
C GLU A 172 -13.15 31.74 -4.06
N VAL A 173 -13.07 30.53 -3.50
CA VAL A 173 -14.01 29.42 -3.75
C VAL A 173 -14.85 29.14 -2.52
N LEU A 174 -14.24 28.77 -1.38
CA LEU A 174 -14.86 28.50 -0.08
C LEU A 174 -16.07 27.55 -0.14
N GLU A 175 -15.99 26.52 -0.99
CA GLU A 175 -17.01 25.47 -1.10
C GLU A 175 -16.84 24.37 -0.05
N ALA A 176 -15.65 24.20 0.51
CA ALA A 176 -15.33 23.29 1.61
C ALA A 176 -14.20 23.85 2.47
N GLU A 177 -14.10 23.34 3.70
CA GLU A 177 -13.05 23.68 4.64
C GLU A 177 -12.69 22.42 5.43
N GLU A 178 -11.38 22.19 5.69
CA GLU A 178 -10.96 21.14 6.61
C GLU A 178 -11.45 21.44 8.03
N PHE A 179 -11.69 20.37 8.78
CA PHE A 179 -12.04 20.52 10.19
C PHE A 179 -10.93 21.26 10.95
N PHE A 180 -11.31 22.31 11.64
CA PHE A 180 -10.43 23.12 12.45
C PHE A 180 -10.86 22.99 13.92
N SER A 181 -10.02 22.39 14.75
CA SER A 181 -10.37 22.14 16.15
C SER A 181 -10.36 23.43 16.97
N GLU A 182 -11.15 23.46 18.02
CA GLU A 182 -11.17 24.56 18.98
C GLU A 182 -9.77 24.71 19.62
N GLY A 183 -9.24 25.92 19.64
CA GLY A 183 -7.88 26.21 20.14
C GLY A 183 -6.74 25.96 19.14
N GLN A 184 -7.01 25.40 17.97
CA GLN A 184 -6.01 25.25 16.92
C GLN A 184 -5.62 26.64 16.39
N LYS A 185 -4.29 26.89 16.27
CA LYS A 185 -3.78 28.12 15.64
C LYS A 185 -3.57 27.91 14.17
N GLY A 186 -4.06 28.83 13.34
CA GLY A 186 -3.95 28.74 11.88
C GLY A 186 -2.53 29.02 11.40
N SER A 187 -1.90 30.08 11.90
CA SER A 187 -0.56 30.51 11.54
C SER A 187 0.03 31.33 12.71
N SER A 188 1.36 31.36 12.83
CA SER A 188 2.02 32.18 13.84
C SER A 188 1.82 33.70 13.64
N ALA A 189 1.73 34.14 12.39
CA ALA A 189 1.55 35.54 12.04
C ALA A 189 0.09 35.94 11.81
N MET A 190 -0.76 34.97 11.39
CA MET A 190 -2.17 35.20 11.02
C MET A 190 -3.05 34.14 11.66
N PRO A 191 -3.51 34.33 12.92
CA PRO A 191 -4.28 33.32 13.66
C PRO A 191 -5.62 32.91 12.99
N HIS A 192 -6.19 33.79 12.19
CA HIS A 192 -7.42 33.55 11.44
C HIS A 192 -7.24 32.69 10.18
N LYS A 193 -5.99 32.50 9.74
CA LYS A 193 -5.69 31.77 8.51
C LYS A 193 -5.84 30.26 8.71
N ARG A 194 -6.76 29.64 8.00
CA ARG A 194 -7.04 28.20 8.05
C ARG A 194 -6.40 27.50 6.87
N ASN A 195 -5.21 26.96 7.09
CA ASN A 195 -4.49 26.22 6.06
C ASN A 195 -5.03 24.80 5.91
N PRO A 196 -5.11 24.25 4.69
CA PRO A 196 -5.51 22.86 4.43
C PRO A 196 -4.34 21.88 4.71
N VAL A 197 -3.87 21.83 5.97
CA VAL A 197 -2.64 21.14 6.37
C VAL A 197 -2.73 19.63 6.16
N LEU A 198 -3.89 19.04 6.42
CA LEU A 198 -4.09 17.60 6.25
C LEU A 198 -3.97 17.19 4.78
N THR A 199 -4.69 17.88 3.91
CA THR A 199 -4.67 17.57 2.46
C THR A 199 -3.34 17.95 1.80
N GLU A 200 -2.62 18.95 2.30
CA GLU A 200 -1.23 19.23 1.90
C GLU A 200 -0.31 18.06 2.25
N ASN A 201 -0.39 17.54 3.47
CA ASN A 201 0.37 16.37 3.90
C ASN A 201 0.04 15.13 3.06
N LEU A 202 -1.25 14.85 2.82
CA LEU A 202 -1.68 13.73 1.97
C LEU A 202 -1.10 13.82 0.55
N THR A 203 -1.08 15.03 -0.04
CA THR A 203 -0.48 15.27 -1.35
C THR A 203 1.03 14.99 -1.34
N GLY A 204 1.73 15.37 -0.27
CA GLY A 204 3.16 15.10 -0.09
C GLY A 204 3.45 13.61 0.08
N LEU A 205 2.72 12.93 0.97
CA LEU A 205 2.89 11.50 1.25
C LEU A 205 2.58 10.62 0.04
N ALA A 206 1.59 10.98 -0.77
CA ALA A 206 1.27 10.25 -2.00
C ALA A 206 2.46 10.18 -2.96
N ARG A 207 3.30 11.21 -3.01
CA ARG A 207 4.54 11.22 -3.82
C ARG A 207 5.53 10.18 -3.33
N LEU A 208 5.70 10.07 -2.01
CA LEU A 208 6.62 9.08 -1.40
C LEU A 208 6.17 7.65 -1.72
N ILE A 209 4.87 7.37 -1.64
CA ILE A 209 4.33 6.05 -1.97
C ILE A 209 4.58 5.73 -3.46
N ARG A 210 4.31 6.67 -4.37
CA ARG A 210 4.56 6.46 -5.81
C ARG A 210 6.03 6.24 -6.15
N MET A 211 6.96 6.80 -5.38
CA MET A 211 8.39 6.57 -5.61
C MET A 211 8.80 5.11 -5.45
N SER A 212 8.04 4.30 -4.70
CA SER A 212 8.34 2.88 -4.53
C SER A 212 7.94 2.01 -5.73
N VAL A 213 7.16 2.53 -6.67
CA VAL A 213 6.65 1.77 -7.83
C VAL A 213 7.77 1.45 -8.82
N VAL A 214 8.58 2.44 -9.18
CA VAL A 214 9.67 2.24 -10.16
C VAL A 214 10.70 1.23 -9.67
N PRO A 215 11.25 1.36 -8.46
CA PRO A 215 12.17 0.33 -7.94
C PRO A 215 11.55 -1.07 -7.86
N ALA A 216 10.26 -1.17 -7.53
CA ALA A 216 9.59 -2.47 -7.50
C ALA A 216 9.48 -3.12 -8.90
N LEU A 217 9.25 -2.31 -9.94
CA LEU A 217 9.25 -2.78 -11.33
C LEU A 217 10.65 -3.17 -11.80
N GLU A 218 11.68 -2.41 -11.43
CA GLU A 218 13.07 -2.71 -11.76
C GLU A 218 13.56 -4.03 -11.13
N ASN A 219 13.01 -4.40 -9.98
CA ASN A 219 13.32 -5.66 -9.31
C ASN A 219 12.77 -6.91 -10.03
N VAL A 220 11.87 -6.78 -11.00
CA VAL A 220 11.37 -7.91 -11.79
C VAL A 220 12.49 -8.51 -12.64
N THR A 221 13.39 -7.70 -13.15
CA THR A 221 14.56 -8.12 -13.91
C THR A 221 15.67 -8.55 -12.95
N LEU A 222 15.89 -9.84 -12.84
CA LEU A 222 16.93 -10.44 -12.00
C LEU A 222 17.83 -11.33 -12.85
N TRP A 223 19.09 -11.49 -12.40
CA TRP A 223 20.05 -12.42 -13.03
C TRP A 223 19.96 -13.78 -12.37
N HIS A 224 19.80 -14.82 -13.19
CA HIS A 224 19.74 -16.21 -12.76
C HIS A 224 18.66 -16.44 -11.68
N GLU A 225 18.95 -17.26 -10.70
CA GLU A 225 18.05 -17.57 -9.60
C GLU A 225 17.97 -16.45 -8.57
N ARG A 226 18.97 -15.56 -8.52
CA ARG A 226 19.03 -14.34 -7.72
C ARG A 226 20.30 -13.55 -8.00
N ASP A 227 20.24 -12.23 -7.89
CA ASP A 227 21.37 -11.33 -7.73
C ASP A 227 21.11 -10.29 -6.60
N ILE A 228 22.08 -9.42 -6.34
CA ILE A 228 21.99 -8.40 -5.28
C ILE A 228 21.52 -7.03 -5.78
N SER A 229 21.15 -6.88 -7.05
CA SER A 229 20.61 -5.63 -7.61
C SER A 229 19.20 -5.34 -7.12
N CYS A 230 18.51 -6.32 -6.50
CA CYS A 230 17.22 -6.14 -5.88
C CYS A 230 17.29 -5.10 -4.75
N LEU A 231 16.37 -4.14 -4.75
CA LEU A 231 16.31 -3.02 -3.79
C LEU A 231 16.34 -3.47 -2.32
N LEU A 232 15.80 -4.63 -1.99
CA LEU A 232 15.82 -5.18 -0.64
C LEU A 232 17.24 -5.39 -0.07
N TYR A 233 18.23 -5.55 -0.94
CA TYR A 233 19.62 -5.79 -0.55
C TYR A 233 20.55 -4.60 -0.81
N THR A 234 20.09 -3.61 -1.57
CA THR A 234 20.87 -2.39 -1.86
C THR A 234 20.56 -1.23 -0.91
N SER A 235 19.54 -1.37 -0.07
CA SER A 235 19.32 -0.41 1.02
C SER A 235 20.44 -0.51 2.05
N PRO A 236 21.06 0.62 2.45
CA PRO A 236 22.09 0.62 3.47
C PRO A 236 21.59 -0.05 4.76
N SER A 237 22.18 -1.18 5.10
CA SER A 237 21.90 -1.83 6.38
C SER A 237 22.71 -1.13 7.49
N PRO A 238 22.16 -0.99 8.71
CA PRO A 238 22.93 -0.54 9.86
C PRO A 238 24.18 -1.40 10.15
N ARG A 239 24.28 -2.57 9.52
CA ARG A 239 25.42 -3.48 9.64
C ARG A 239 26.56 -3.22 8.62
N ASP A 240 26.32 -2.34 7.64
CA ASP A 240 27.30 -1.99 6.60
C ASP A 240 28.19 -0.81 7.01
N LYS A 241 28.28 -0.54 8.33
CA LYS A 241 29.16 0.45 8.93
C LYS A 241 30.31 -0.20 9.68
#